data_45f423dd6c4b4327b3ba0641221726e8
#
_entry.id   45f423dd6c4b4327b3ba0641221726e8
#
_cell.length_a   1.000
_cell.length_b   1.000
_cell.length_c   1.000
_cell.angle_alpha   90.00
_cell.angle_beta   90.00
_cell.angle_gamma   90.00
#
_symmetry.space_group_name_H-M   'P 1'
#
loop_
_entity.id
_entity.type
_entity.pdbx_description
1 polymer ?
#
loop_
_entity_poly.entity_id
_entity_poly.type
_entity_poly.pdbx_seq_one_letter_code
_entity_poly.pdbx_strand_id
1 'polypeptide(L)'
;MCAFTFLADTEFEQYQALERTTGVSFERVNFSQPEVLIEFQKGNTDGIPEFRTDFYKDMAEEVSPNSFHDLIQIAGLSHGTGVWIGNAKELVNQGIPVRNVIAYRDDVFNHIEKHMLRKGMASNGYAYKIMEDTRRGVYARGGVSEETKKQLKDIGIEDWFADSIGKIQYLFPKAHGVTYVKLAATLMWYKIHYPKEFNEIML
;
A
#
# COMPACT_ATOMS: atom_id res chain seq x y z
N MET A 1 -1.97 -14.82 -13.82
CA MET A 1 -3.43 -14.62 -13.73
C MET A 1 -3.65 -13.13 -13.48
N CYS A 2 -4.12 -12.38 -14.47
CA CYS A 2 -4.44 -10.96 -14.30
C CYS A 2 -5.73 -10.87 -13.47
N ALA A 3 -5.66 -10.23 -12.30
CA ALA A 3 -6.87 -9.88 -11.57
C ALA A 3 -7.44 -8.61 -12.19
N PHE A 4 -8.65 -8.70 -12.73
CA PHE A 4 -9.42 -7.53 -13.14
C PHE A 4 -10.19 -7.05 -11.92
N THR A 5 -9.93 -5.83 -11.49
CA THR A 5 -10.78 -5.15 -10.51
C THR A 5 -11.85 -4.41 -11.28
N PHE A 6 -13.10 -4.79 -11.08
CA PHE A 6 -14.25 -4.03 -11.58
C PHE A 6 -14.49 -2.87 -10.62
N LEU A 7 -14.38 -1.64 -11.12
CA LEU A 7 -14.89 -0.47 -10.43
C LEU A 7 -16.42 -0.57 -10.37
N ALA A 8 -17.04 -0.05 -9.32
CA ALA A 8 -18.50 0.09 -9.30
C ALA A 8 -18.93 0.96 -10.49
N ASP A 9 -20.05 0.61 -11.14
CA ASP A 9 -20.53 1.31 -12.34
C ASP A 9 -20.63 2.83 -12.14
N THR A 10 -21.07 3.26 -10.95
CA THR A 10 -21.19 4.67 -10.58
C THR A 10 -19.84 5.42 -10.53
N GLU A 11 -18.77 4.81 -10.03
CA GLU A 11 -17.44 5.43 -9.99
C GLU A 11 -16.89 5.57 -11.42
N PHE A 12 -17.09 4.58 -12.26
CA PHE A 12 -16.66 4.65 -13.66
C PHE A 12 -17.38 5.77 -14.43
N GLU A 13 -18.69 5.95 -14.20
CA GLU A 13 -19.47 7.06 -14.77
C GLU A 13 -18.95 8.42 -14.31
N GLN A 14 -18.61 8.56 -13.04
CA GLN A 14 -18.01 9.79 -12.49
C GLN A 14 -16.67 10.13 -13.17
N TYR A 15 -15.80 9.14 -13.37
CA TYR A 15 -14.52 9.35 -14.04
C TYR A 15 -14.69 9.77 -15.50
N GLN A 16 -15.61 9.13 -16.22
CA GLN A 16 -15.95 9.56 -17.58
C GLN A 16 -16.57 10.95 -17.63
N ALA A 17 -17.37 11.33 -16.62
CA ALA A 17 -17.93 12.66 -16.52
C ALA A 17 -16.84 13.71 -16.34
N LEU A 18 -15.83 13.45 -15.48
CA LEU A 18 -14.66 14.33 -15.33
C LEU A 18 -13.94 14.55 -16.67
N GLU A 19 -13.63 13.48 -17.40
CA GLU A 19 -12.99 13.61 -18.71
C GLU A 19 -13.83 14.45 -19.71
N ARG A 20 -15.15 14.18 -19.78
CA ARG A 20 -16.04 14.90 -20.70
C ARG A 20 -16.17 16.39 -20.32
N THR A 21 -16.30 16.68 -19.04
CA THR A 21 -16.56 18.07 -18.56
C THR A 21 -15.30 18.92 -18.62
N THR A 22 -14.14 18.35 -18.33
CA THR A 22 -12.86 19.09 -18.34
C THR A 22 -12.17 19.08 -19.71
N GLY A 23 -12.52 18.15 -20.59
CA GLY A 23 -11.83 17.92 -21.86
C GLY A 23 -10.43 17.31 -21.72
N VAL A 24 -10.04 16.87 -20.52
CA VAL A 24 -8.75 16.25 -20.24
C VAL A 24 -8.96 14.75 -20.00
N SER A 25 -8.22 13.90 -20.73
CA SER A 25 -8.25 12.44 -20.52
C SER A 25 -7.35 12.04 -19.36
N PHE A 26 -7.75 11.02 -18.59
CA PHE A 26 -6.97 10.41 -17.53
C PHE A 26 -5.56 10.01 -17.97
N GLU A 27 -5.40 9.56 -19.22
CA GLU A 27 -4.11 9.17 -19.77
C GLU A 27 -3.13 10.36 -19.94
N ARG A 28 -3.63 11.57 -20.04
CA ARG A 28 -2.84 12.80 -20.23
C ARG A 28 -2.50 13.50 -18.92
N VAL A 29 -3.10 13.06 -17.82
CA VAL A 29 -2.86 13.66 -16.50
C VAL A 29 -1.45 13.35 -16.03
N ASN A 30 -0.69 14.39 -15.69
CA ASN A 30 0.57 14.24 -14.99
C ASN A 30 0.32 14.20 -13.48
N PHE A 31 -0.06 13.03 -12.98
CA PHE A 31 -0.33 12.79 -11.55
C PHE A 31 0.93 12.86 -10.66
N SER A 32 2.13 12.95 -11.24
CA SER A 32 3.40 13.01 -10.49
C SER A 32 3.82 14.44 -10.13
N GLN A 33 2.95 15.42 -10.32
CA GLN A 33 3.22 16.81 -9.93
C GLN A 33 3.34 16.93 -8.41
N PRO A 34 4.29 17.74 -7.88
CA PRO A 34 4.52 17.88 -6.43
C PRO A 34 3.27 18.29 -5.64
N GLU A 35 2.43 19.14 -6.19
CA GLU A 35 1.19 19.60 -5.56
C GLU A 35 0.21 18.47 -5.29
N VAL A 36 0.18 17.43 -6.13
CA VAL A 36 -0.64 16.22 -5.90
C VAL A 36 -0.22 15.53 -4.61
N LEU A 37 1.08 15.33 -4.41
CA LEU A 37 1.60 14.71 -3.19
C LEU A 37 1.32 15.58 -1.95
N ILE A 38 1.47 16.90 -2.07
CA ILE A 38 1.22 17.86 -0.98
C ILE A 38 -0.23 17.77 -0.49
N GLU A 39 -1.21 17.61 -1.39
CA GLU A 39 -2.62 17.50 -0.99
C GLU A 39 -2.89 16.16 -0.24
N PHE A 40 -2.23 15.07 -0.61
CA PHE A 40 -2.26 13.83 0.17
C PHE A 40 -1.63 13.98 1.56
N GLN A 41 -0.52 14.71 1.68
CA GLN A 41 0.13 15.00 2.98
C GLN A 41 -0.79 15.81 3.91
N LYS A 42 -1.55 16.75 3.35
CA LYS A 42 -2.51 17.57 4.10
C LYS A 42 -3.80 16.84 4.47
N GLY A 43 -4.02 15.61 4.00
CA GLY A 43 -5.26 14.88 4.17
C GLY A 43 -6.44 15.44 3.38
N ASN A 44 -6.22 16.27 2.35
CA ASN A 44 -7.25 16.85 1.50
C ASN A 44 -7.84 15.82 0.50
N THR A 45 -8.27 14.67 1.03
CA THR A 45 -8.64 13.49 0.24
C THR A 45 -10.15 13.27 0.09
N ASP A 46 -10.98 14.26 0.45
CA ASP A 46 -12.42 14.18 0.23
C ASP A 46 -12.74 14.02 -1.26
N GLY A 47 -13.64 13.10 -1.58
CA GLY A 47 -13.96 12.72 -2.96
C GLY A 47 -12.92 11.80 -3.63
N ILE A 48 -11.81 11.47 -2.96
CA ILE A 48 -10.82 10.52 -3.49
C ILE A 48 -11.12 9.12 -2.93
N PRO A 49 -11.59 8.16 -3.74
CA PRO A 49 -11.88 6.81 -3.30
C PRO A 49 -10.69 6.18 -2.58
N GLU A 50 -10.95 5.33 -1.59
CA GLU A 50 -9.97 4.63 -0.75
C GLU A 50 -9.17 5.52 0.21
N PHE A 51 -9.00 6.81 -0.10
CA PHE A 51 -8.18 7.76 0.66
C PHE A 51 -8.99 8.76 1.51
N ARG A 52 -10.32 8.76 1.38
CA ARG A 52 -11.23 9.71 2.06
C ARG A 52 -11.56 9.34 3.52
N THR A 53 -11.10 8.19 4.02
CA THR A 53 -11.41 7.71 5.36
C THR A 53 -10.58 8.44 6.43
N ASP A 54 -11.14 8.66 7.62
CA ASP A 54 -10.40 9.24 8.75
C ASP A 54 -9.17 8.39 9.11
N PHE A 55 -9.31 7.06 9.02
CA PHE A 55 -8.19 6.14 9.25
C PHE A 55 -6.99 6.41 8.32
N TYR A 56 -7.25 6.71 7.03
CA TYR A 56 -6.19 7.09 6.10
C TYR A 56 -5.60 8.46 6.46
N LYS A 57 -6.46 9.46 6.78
CA LYS A 57 -6.01 10.81 7.14
C LYS A 57 -5.09 10.78 8.36
N ASP A 58 -5.48 10.06 9.42
CA ASP A 58 -4.67 9.88 10.63
C ASP A 58 -3.33 9.21 10.31
N MET A 59 -3.33 8.18 9.46
CA MET A 59 -2.11 7.50 9.05
C MET A 59 -1.21 8.39 8.19
N ALA A 60 -1.76 9.17 7.27
CA ALA A 60 -1.02 10.11 6.44
C ALA A 60 -0.37 11.22 7.28
N GLU A 61 -1.06 11.73 8.29
CA GLU A 61 -0.51 12.71 9.25
C GLU A 61 0.66 12.11 10.03
N GLU A 62 0.51 10.88 10.54
CA GLU A 62 1.53 10.20 11.34
C GLU A 62 2.78 9.84 10.52
N VAL A 63 2.59 9.37 9.29
CA VAL A 63 3.69 8.92 8.39
C VAL A 63 4.32 10.09 7.64
N SER A 64 3.56 11.15 7.34
CA SER A 64 3.97 12.28 6.49
C SER A 64 4.60 11.81 5.15
N PRO A 65 3.82 11.19 4.24
CA PRO A 65 4.35 10.60 3.01
C PRO A 65 5.05 11.66 2.15
N ASN A 66 6.28 11.39 1.73
CA ASN A 66 7.10 12.33 0.95
C ASN A 66 7.37 11.83 -0.49
N SER A 67 6.75 10.73 -0.87
CA SER A 67 6.87 10.16 -2.21
C SER A 67 5.63 9.34 -2.58
N PHE A 68 5.43 9.10 -3.89
CA PHE A 68 4.40 8.15 -4.35
C PHE A 68 4.64 6.73 -3.84
N HIS A 69 5.89 6.35 -3.59
CA HIS A 69 6.18 5.07 -2.96
C HIS A 69 5.62 4.99 -1.53
N ASP A 70 5.72 6.07 -0.77
CA ASP A 70 5.13 6.13 0.58
C ASP A 70 3.60 6.06 0.52
N LEU A 71 2.96 6.73 -0.45
CA LEU A 71 1.51 6.62 -0.68
C LEU A 71 1.09 5.18 -1.01
N ILE A 72 1.87 4.47 -1.83
CA ILE A 72 1.63 3.06 -2.13
C ILE A 72 1.72 2.23 -0.86
N GLN A 73 2.75 2.46 -0.02
CA GLN A 73 2.87 1.73 1.26
C GLN A 73 1.67 2.01 2.18
N ILE A 74 1.29 3.28 2.36
CA ILE A 74 0.14 3.67 3.18
C ILE A 74 -1.14 3.01 2.68
N ALA A 75 -1.38 2.96 1.37
CA ALA A 75 -2.53 2.28 0.79
C ALA A 75 -2.56 0.78 1.17
N GLY A 76 -1.42 0.09 1.16
CA GLY A 76 -1.32 -1.30 1.61
C GLY A 76 -1.55 -1.46 3.10
N LEU A 77 -1.00 -0.57 3.91
CA LEU A 77 -1.15 -0.56 5.37
C LEU A 77 -2.60 -0.31 5.80
N SER A 78 -3.34 0.52 5.04
CA SER A 78 -4.75 0.85 5.35
C SER A 78 -5.73 -0.26 4.96
N HIS A 79 -5.41 -1.09 3.99
CA HIS A 79 -6.30 -2.13 3.46
C HIS A 79 -6.01 -3.53 4.01
N GLY A 80 -4.80 -3.80 4.47
CA GLY A 80 -4.43 -5.08 5.07
C GLY A 80 -5.02 -5.27 6.47
N THR A 81 -5.20 -6.53 6.88
CA THR A 81 -5.70 -6.85 8.22
C THR A 81 -4.55 -7.28 9.13
N GLY A 82 -4.43 -6.64 10.29
CA GLY A 82 -3.32 -6.87 11.24
C GLY A 82 -1.98 -6.31 10.73
N VAL A 83 -2.03 -5.32 9.84
CA VAL A 83 -0.85 -4.76 9.18
C VAL A 83 -0.41 -3.46 9.85
N TRP A 84 -1.32 -2.55 10.16
CA TRP A 84 -0.98 -1.24 10.71
C TRP A 84 -1.00 -1.22 12.24
N ILE A 85 -2.18 -1.26 12.85
CA ILE A 85 -2.34 -1.15 14.32
C ILE A 85 -1.78 -2.41 15.00
N GLY A 86 -0.97 -2.22 16.02
CA GLY A 86 -0.29 -3.31 16.74
C GLY A 86 0.88 -3.92 15.96
N ASN A 87 1.26 -3.36 14.81
CA ASN A 87 2.29 -3.90 13.94
C ASN A 87 3.15 -2.79 13.30
N ALA A 88 2.89 -2.42 12.03
CA ALA A 88 3.74 -1.49 11.30
C ALA A 88 3.78 -0.08 11.95
N LYS A 89 2.69 0.36 12.59
CA LYS A 89 2.63 1.63 13.34
C LYS A 89 3.73 1.72 14.38
N GLU A 90 3.89 0.69 15.19
CA GLU A 90 4.90 0.64 16.24
C GLU A 90 6.33 0.63 15.67
N LEU A 91 6.53 -0.03 14.53
CA LEU A 91 7.81 -0.06 13.84
C LEU A 91 8.19 1.31 13.28
N VAL A 92 7.22 2.02 12.70
CA VAL A 92 7.40 3.38 12.19
C VAL A 92 7.71 4.33 13.35
N ASN A 93 7.01 4.21 14.48
CA ASN A 93 7.25 5.01 15.70
C ASN A 93 8.64 4.74 16.32
N GLN A 94 9.22 3.55 16.07
CA GLN A 94 10.58 3.20 16.45
C GLN A 94 11.64 3.69 15.43
N GLY A 95 11.21 4.37 14.37
CA GLY A 95 12.10 4.97 13.37
C GLY A 95 12.36 4.10 12.14
N ILE A 96 11.66 2.96 11.97
CA ILE A 96 11.74 2.20 10.72
C ILE A 96 10.96 2.96 9.64
N PRO A 97 11.61 3.34 8.52
CA PRO A 97 10.92 4.07 7.46
C PRO A 97 9.71 3.28 6.94
N VAL A 98 8.59 3.97 6.65
CA VAL A 98 7.35 3.34 6.17
C VAL A 98 7.55 2.47 4.94
N ARG A 99 8.50 2.84 4.07
CA ARG A 99 8.86 2.06 2.88
C ARG A 99 9.52 0.70 3.17
N ASN A 100 9.94 0.47 4.40
CA ASN A 100 10.65 -0.75 4.81
C ASN A 100 9.78 -1.70 5.63
N VAL A 101 8.60 -1.27 6.10
CA VAL A 101 7.64 -2.15 6.80
C VAL A 101 6.85 -3.00 5.80
N ILE A 102 6.23 -4.05 6.28
CA ILE A 102 5.41 -4.94 5.46
C ILE A 102 4.03 -4.32 5.25
N ALA A 103 3.70 -3.97 4.01
CA ALA A 103 2.38 -3.47 3.60
C ALA A 103 1.68 -4.42 2.60
N TYR A 104 2.46 -5.17 1.83
CA TYR A 104 2.00 -6.05 0.77
C TYR A 104 2.67 -7.42 0.84
N ARG A 105 2.03 -8.44 0.24
CA ARG A 105 2.64 -9.77 0.11
C ARG A 105 3.98 -9.73 -0.62
N ASP A 106 4.11 -8.83 -1.59
CA ASP A 106 5.32 -8.62 -2.38
C ASP A 106 6.48 -8.12 -1.50
N ASP A 107 6.20 -7.34 -0.45
CA ASP A 107 7.23 -6.87 0.48
C ASP A 107 7.82 -8.05 1.27
N VAL A 108 6.97 -9.01 1.69
CA VAL A 108 7.44 -10.23 2.36
C VAL A 108 8.36 -11.05 1.45
N PHE A 109 7.90 -11.31 0.22
CA PHE A 109 8.66 -12.08 -0.77
C PHE A 109 10.01 -11.44 -1.07
N ASN A 110 9.98 -10.15 -1.46
CA ASN A 110 11.18 -9.43 -1.89
C ASN A 110 12.19 -9.26 -0.76
N HIS A 111 11.73 -9.06 0.48
CA HIS A 111 12.63 -8.94 1.63
C HIS A 111 13.41 -10.23 1.86
N ILE A 112 12.72 -11.37 1.89
CA ILE A 112 13.36 -12.68 2.08
C ILE A 112 14.29 -13.02 0.91
N GLU A 113 13.81 -12.87 -0.33
CA GLU A 113 14.59 -13.17 -1.53
C GLU A 113 15.88 -12.35 -1.58
N LYS A 114 15.82 -11.06 -1.27
CA LYS A 114 16.99 -10.17 -1.23
C LYS A 114 18.03 -10.65 -0.20
N HIS A 115 17.59 -11.11 0.98
CA HIS A 115 18.50 -11.63 2.01
C HIS A 115 19.13 -12.96 1.60
N MET A 116 18.35 -13.86 1.00
CA MET A 116 18.86 -15.14 0.47
C MET A 116 19.90 -14.91 -0.63
N LEU A 117 19.62 -14.03 -1.60
CA LEU A 117 20.54 -13.71 -2.69
C LEU A 117 21.86 -13.11 -2.18
N ARG A 118 21.82 -12.24 -1.17
CA ARG A 118 23.03 -11.70 -0.53
C ARG A 118 23.91 -12.78 0.13
N LYS A 119 23.30 -13.89 0.54
CA LYS A 119 24.00 -15.07 1.09
C LYS A 119 24.42 -16.08 0.01
N GLY A 120 24.18 -15.77 -1.29
CA GLY A 120 24.44 -16.71 -2.38
C GLY A 120 23.50 -17.90 -2.43
N MET A 121 22.33 -17.79 -1.76
CA MET A 121 21.33 -18.86 -1.68
C MET A 121 20.27 -18.67 -2.77
N ALA A 122 19.86 -19.76 -3.40
CA ALA A 122 18.65 -19.74 -4.26
C ALA A 122 17.40 -19.73 -3.38
N SER A 123 16.36 -19.02 -3.82
CA SER A 123 15.10 -18.88 -3.08
C SER A 123 14.38 -20.23 -2.87
N ASN A 124 14.50 -21.17 -3.83
CA ASN A 124 13.95 -22.55 -3.77
C ASN A 124 12.49 -22.64 -3.26
N GLY A 125 11.67 -21.61 -3.53
CA GLY A 125 10.29 -21.55 -3.07
C GLY A 125 10.11 -21.14 -1.60
N TYR A 126 11.17 -20.99 -0.81
CA TYR A 126 11.08 -20.60 0.60
C TYR A 126 10.45 -19.22 0.79
N ALA A 127 10.95 -18.19 0.07
CA ALA A 127 10.37 -16.85 0.12
C ALA A 127 8.89 -16.86 -0.27
N TYR A 128 8.53 -17.62 -1.30
CA TYR A 128 7.14 -17.77 -1.74
C TYR A 128 6.28 -18.44 -0.66
N LYS A 129 6.76 -19.50 -0.01
CA LYS A 129 6.03 -20.17 1.07
C LYS A 129 5.75 -19.23 2.24
N ILE A 130 6.76 -18.52 2.73
CA ILE A 130 6.59 -17.56 3.84
C ILE A 130 5.60 -16.45 3.45
N MET A 131 5.70 -15.91 2.25
CA MET A 131 4.77 -14.92 1.73
C MET A 131 3.33 -15.44 1.67
N GLU A 132 3.11 -16.65 1.15
CA GLU A 132 1.78 -17.27 1.06
C GLU A 132 1.17 -17.52 2.44
N ASP A 133 1.96 -18.06 3.38
CA ASP A 133 1.51 -18.31 4.75
C ASP A 133 1.18 -16.99 5.47
N THR A 134 1.99 -15.95 5.28
CA THR A 134 1.74 -14.61 5.84
C THR A 134 0.46 -14.00 5.28
N ARG A 135 0.32 -13.93 3.95
CA ARG A 135 -0.85 -13.25 3.34
C ARG A 135 -2.17 -13.93 3.68
N ARG A 136 -2.16 -15.20 4.03
CA ARG A 136 -3.34 -15.99 4.45
C ARG A 136 -3.55 -15.98 5.98
N GLY A 137 -2.70 -15.30 6.72
CA GLY A 137 -2.77 -15.25 8.18
C GLY A 137 -2.50 -16.58 8.86
N VAL A 138 -1.73 -17.47 8.23
CA VAL A 138 -1.36 -18.75 8.85
C VAL A 138 -0.57 -18.52 10.13
N TYR A 139 0.41 -17.62 10.08
CA TYR A 139 1.24 -17.27 11.24
C TYR A 139 0.46 -16.49 12.31
N ALA A 140 -0.49 -15.65 11.94
CA ALA A 140 -1.33 -14.94 12.90
C ALA A 140 -2.24 -15.88 13.72
N ARG A 141 -2.66 -17.01 13.13
CA ARG A 141 -3.49 -18.00 13.82
C ARG A 141 -2.69 -19.06 14.57
N GLY A 142 -1.57 -19.48 14.02
CA GLY A 142 -0.79 -20.62 14.55
C GLY A 142 0.55 -20.25 15.18
N GLY A 143 0.95 -18.98 15.08
CA GLY A 143 2.29 -18.52 15.48
C GLY A 143 3.35 -18.81 14.40
N VAL A 144 4.46 -18.09 14.48
CA VAL A 144 5.67 -18.35 13.69
C VAL A 144 6.49 -19.36 14.46
N SER A 145 6.76 -20.54 13.88
CA SER A 145 7.52 -21.59 14.55
C SER A 145 8.96 -21.16 14.86
N GLU A 146 9.56 -21.70 15.91
CA GLU A 146 10.96 -21.41 16.26
C GLU A 146 11.93 -21.81 15.14
N GLU A 147 11.59 -22.86 14.39
CA GLU A 147 12.35 -23.24 13.19
C GLU A 147 12.31 -22.17 12.13
N THR A 148 11.12 -21.61 11.82
CA THR A 148 10.97 -20.51 10.85
C THR A 148 11.71 -19.26 11.31
N LYS A 149 11.60 -18.86 12.58
CA LYS A 149 12.34 -17.73 13.14
C LYS A 149 13.84 -17.91 13.01
N LYS A 150 14.34 -19.12 13.33
CA LYS A 150 15.75 -19.46 13.18
C LYS A 150 16.20 -19.36 11.72
N GLN A 151 15.44 -19.92 10.78
CA GLN A 151 15.76 -19.85 9.35
C GLN A 151 15.82 -18.42 8.84
N LEU A 152 14.86 -17.56 9.23
CA LEU A 152 14.87 -16.13 8.90
C LEU A 152 16.11 -15.43 9.47
N LYS A 153 16.48 -15.71 10.72
CA LYS A 153 17.68 -15.15 11.36
C LYS A 153 18.97 -15.62 10.70
N ASP A 154 19.05 -16.89 10.30
CA ASP A 154 20.22 -17.49 9.64
C ASP A 154 20.52 -16.83 8.29
N ILE A 155 19.50 -16.33 7.59
CA ILE A 155 19.65 -15.54 6.36
C ILE A 155 19.85 -14.05 6.62
N GLY A 156 19.83 -13.60 7.89
CA GLY A 156 20.11 -12.23 8.30
C GLY A 156 18.91 -11.31 8.32
N ILE A 157 17.71 -11.86 8.43
CA ILE A 157 16.47 -11.10 8.62
C ILE A 157 16.33 -10.74 10.10
N GLU A 158 15.94 -9.51 10.36
CA GLU A 158 15.78 -8.93 11.69
C GLU A 158 14.57 -9.52 12.43
N ASP A 159 14.64 -9.60 13.76
CA ASP A 159 13.61 -10.22 14.61
C ASP A 159 12.23 -9.57 14.43
N TRP A 160 12.17 -8.23 14.24
CA TRP A 160 10.91 -7.52 14.00
C TRP A 160 10.10 -8.06 12.82
N PHE A 161 10.79 -8.59 11.80
CA PHE A 161 10.13 -9.13 10.62
C PHE A 161 9.31 -10.39 10.95
N ALA A 162 9.91 -11.30 11.75
CA ALA A 162 9.21 -12.52 12.22
C ALA A 162 8.00 -12.15 13.12
N ASP A 163 8.17 -11.13 13.97
CA ASP A 163 7.08 -10.63 14.82
C ASP A 163 5.96 -10.00 13.99
N SER A 164 6.33 -9.25 12.96
CA SER A 164 5.37 -8.60 12.06
C SER A 164 4.53 -9.61 11.27
N ILE A 165 5.17 -10.60 10.61
CA ILE A 165 4.42 -11.63 9.87
C ILE A 165 3.51 -12.47 10.79
N GLY A 166 3.86 -12.60 12.07
CA GLY A 166 3.05 -13.27 13.09
C GLY A 166 1.75 -12.55 13.46
N LYS A 167 1.60 -11.27 13.10
CA LYS A 167 0.42 -10.45 13.38
C LYS A 167 -0.50 -10.29 12.17
N ILE A 168 0.04 -10.45 10.97
CA ILE A 168 -0.65 -10.19 9.70
C ILE A 168 -1.67 -11.27 9.41
N GLN A 169 -2.92 -10.87 9.20
CA GLN A 169 -4.03 -11.76 8.87
C GLN A 169 -4.31 -11.82 7.37
N TYR A 170 -4.10 -10.70 6.66
CA TYR A 170 -4.29 -10.61 5.21
C TYR A 170 -3.43 -9.53 4.57
N LEU A 171 -2.82 -9.85 3.42
CA LEU A 171 -2.07 -8.93 2.58
C LEU A 171 -2.56 -8.93 1.13
N PHE A 172 -2.68 -7.73 0.59
CA PHE A 172 -2.95 -7.51 -0.83
C PHE A 172 -1.68 -7.64 -1.69
N PRO A 173 -1.83 -7.87 -3.01
CA PRO A 173 -0.72 -7.72 -3.96
C PRO A 173 -0.36 -6.24 -4.14
N LYS A 174 0.94 -5.91 -4.25
CA LYS A 174 1.41 -4.53 -4.41
C LYS A 174 0.91 -3.88 -5.70
N ALA A 175 0.75 -4.65 -6.77
CA ALA A 175 0.18 -4.17 -8.03
C ALA A 175 -1.22 -3.55 -7.85
N HIS A 176 -2.03 -4.11 -6.95
CA HIS A 176 -3.33 -3.56 -6.57
C HIS A 176 -3.18 -2.15 -5.98
N GLY A 177 -2.30 -1.98 -4.97
CA GLY A 177 -2.05 -0.68 -4.35
C GLY A 177 -1.52 0.36 -5.34
N VAL A 178 -0.61 -0.03 -6.24
CA VAL A 178 -0.10 0.86 -7.30
C VAL A 178 -1.22 1.38 -8.19
N THR A 179 -2.17 0.52 -8.57
CA THR A 179 -3.30 0.89 -9.42
C THR A 179 -4.21 1.90 -8.71
N TYR A 180 -4.55 1.66 -7.44
CA TYR A 180 -5.40 2.58 -6.67
C TYR A 180 -4.70 3.91 -6.40
N VAL A 181 -3.42 3.92 -6.05
CA VAL A 181 -2.67 5.17 -5.84
C VAL A 181 -2.56 5.98 -7.12
N LYS A 182 -2.32 5.32 -8.27
CA LYS A 182 -2.31 6.02 -9.56
C LYS A 182 -3.66 6.67 -9.85
N LEU A 183 -4.76 5.94 -9.65
CA LEU A 183 -6.10 6.48 -9.84
C LEU A 183 -6.38 7.64 -8.89
N ALA A 184 -6.10 7.49 -7.59
CA ALA A 184 -6.29 8.52 -6.58
C ALA A 184 -5.47 9.78 -6.89
N ALA A 185 -4.21 9.62 -7.32
CA ALA A 185 -3.36 10.74 -7.70
C ALA A 185 -3.86 11.46 -8.97
N THR A 186 -4.42 10.71 -9.93
CA THR A 186 -5.08 11.29 -11.11
C THR A 186 -6.33 12.09 -10.70
N LEU A 187 -7.16 11.56 -9.82
CA LEU A 187 -8.33 12.28 -9.30
C LEU A 187 -7.93 13.49 -8.47
N MET A 188 -6.87 13.40 -7.66
CA MET A 188 -6.34 14.56 -6.94
C MET A 188 -5.87 15.65 -7.88
N TRP A 189 -5.25 15.30 -9.01
CA TRP A 189 -4.89 16.26 -10.04
C TRP A 189 -6.13 17.00 -10.58
N TYR A 190 -7.25 16.31 -10.87
CA TYR A 190 -8.51 16.98 -11.26
C TYR A 190 -9.04 17.89 -10.14
N LYS A 191 -8.99 17.42 -8.89
CA LYS A 191 -9.42 18.22 -7.73
C LYS A 191 -8.66 19.55 -7.63
N ILE A 192 -7.36 19.55 -7.94
CA ILE A 192 -6.50 20.75 -7.90
C ILE A 192 -6.78 21.67 -9.09
N HIS A 193 -6.84 21.12 -10.31
CA HIS A 193 -6.89 21.92 -11.54
C HIS A 193 -8.31 22.26 -12.00
N TYR A 194 -9.31 21.48 -11.59
CA TYR A 194 -10.72 21.62 -11.95
C TYR A 194 -11.61 21.44 -10.71
N PRO A 195 -11.41 22.26 -9.65
CA PRO A 195 -12.08 22.05 -8.37
C PRO A 195 -13.60 22.16 -8.44
N LYS A 196 -14.15 22.99 -9.34
CA LYS A 196 -15.58 23.14 -9.51
C LYS A 196 -16.20 21.85 -10.09
N GLU A 197 -15.67 21.39 -11.21
CA GLU A 197 -16.14 20.19 -11.91
C GLU A 197 -15.94 18.93 -11.03
N PHE A 198 -14.80 18.87 -10.32
CA PHE A 198 -14.52 17.78 -9.39
C PHE A 198 -15.57 17.72 -8.27
N ASN A 199 -15.86 18.84 -7.63
CA ASN A 199 -16.83 18.87 -6.53
C ASN A 199 -18.26 18.54 -7.00
N GLU A 200 -18.67 19.03 -8.17
CA GLU A 200 -20.00 18.73 -8.73
C GLU A 200 -20.18 17.25 -9.09
N ILE A 201 -19.10 16.53 -9.40
CA ILE A 201 -19.16 15.13 -9.87
C ILE A 201 -18.82 14.13 -8.78
N MET A 202 -17.85 14.45 -7.89
CA MET A 202 -17.27 13.50 -6.94
C MET A 202 -17.76 13.67 -5.50
N LEU A 203 -18.34 14.84 -5.14
CA LEU A 203 -18.87 15.14 -3.81
C LEU A 203 -20.39 15.29 -3.82
#